data_4c677cee7ea8352c7ed4dc10aded9e39
#
_entry.id   4c677cee7ea8352c7ed4dc10aded9e39
#
_cell.length_a   1.000
_cell.length_b   1.000
_cell.length_c   1.000
_cell.angle_alpha   90.00
_cell.angle_beta   90.00
_cell.angle_gamma   90.00
#
_symmetry.space_group_name_H-M   'P 1'
#
loop_
_entity.id
_entity.type
_entity.pdbx_description
1 polymer ?
#
loop_
_entity_poly.entity_id
_entity_poly.type
_entity_poly.pdbx_seq_one_letter_code
_entity_poly.pdbx_strand_id
1 'polypeptide(L)'
;SMVVSIGGILASRHLHLNLLHNVLRSPMSFFERTPSGNLVNRFSKEIDTIDSAIPPIIKMFMGSTFNVIGACIIILLATPIAAVIIPPLGLLYFFVQRFYVATSRQLKRLESVSRSPVYSHFNETLLGVSVIRAFGEQKRFIKQNDMKVDENQKAYYPSIVANRWLAVRLEYVGNCIVLFAALFAVIARTKLSAGLVGLSVSYSLQITAYLNWLVRMSSDLETNIVAVERVKEYAEMEKEVHGVVHHTWGSQCPVLRSQLPTEWAGGVSCSCISSQQIGIVGRTGAGKSSLTLGLFRINEAAEGEIIIDGINIAKIGLHDLRFKITIIPQDPILFSGSLRMNLDPFDQYSDEDIWRSLELAHLKNFVSSLPDKLNHECAEGGENLSVGQRQLVCLARALLRKSKILVLDEATAAVDLETDKLIQSTIRSQFEECTVLTIAHRLNTIMDYTRVLVLERGEVVECGTPDQLLQEKGIFYSMAKDSGL
;
A
#
# COMPACT_ATOMS: atom_id res chain seq x y z
N SER A 1 33.95 -1.12 -8.85
CA SER A 1 32.91 -2.15 -8.64
C SER A 1 32.36 -2.15 -7.22
N MET A 2 33.20 -2.15 -6.19
CA MET A 2 32.79 -2.13 -4.78
C MET A 2 31.94 -0.90 -4.39
N VAL A 3 32.34 0.28 -4.87
CA VAL A 3 31.60 1.55 -4.62
C VAL A 3 30.16 1.50 -5.13
N VAL A 4 29.93 0.97 -6.33
CA VAL A 4 28.58 0.85 -6.91
C VAL A 4 27.72 -0.14 -6.10
N SER A 5 28.30 -1.26 -5.64
CA SER A 5 27.55 -2.24 -4.83
C SER A 5 27.19 -1.68 -3.46
N ILE A 6 28.14 -1.06 -2.76
CA ILE A 6 27.87 -0.44 -1.45
C ILE A 6 26.91 0.73 -1.58
N GLY A 7 27.11 1.59 -2.59
CA GLY A 7 26.20 2.71 -2.86
C GLY A 7 24.78 2.25 -3.20
N GLY A 8 24.64 1.15 -3.94
CA GLY A 8 23.35 0.53 -4.25
C GLY A 8 22.61 0.05 -3.00
N ILE A 9 23.29 -0.68 -2.11
CA ILE A 9 22.72 -1.17 -0.85
C ILE A 9 22.27 -0.01 0.06
N LEU A 10 23.10 1.03 0.19
CA LEU A 10 22.76 2.20 1.01
C LEU A 10 21.57 2.97 0.45
N ALA A 11 21.54 3.16 -0.88
CA ALA A 11 20.44 3.85 -1.54
C ALA A 11 19.12 3.07 -1.42
N SER A 12 19.15 1.75 -1.64
CA SER A 12 17.98 0.89 -1.51
C SER A 12 17.44 0.87 -0.09
N ARG A 13 18.32 0.71 0.91
CA ARG A 13 17.93 0.79 2.32
C ARG A 13 17.23 2.11 2.64
N HIS A 14 17.76 3.22 2.16
CA HIS A 14 17.17 4.54 2.39
C HIS A 14 15.80 4.68 1.71
N LEU A 15 15.68 4.23 0.46
CA LEU A 15 14.42 4.24 -0.28
C LEU A 15 13.37 3.35 0.39
N HIS A 16 13.76 2.14 0.82
CA HIS A 16 12.84 1.22 1.51
C HIS A 16 12.33 1.80 2.83
N LEU A 17 13.22 2.36 3.67
CA LEU A 17 12.83 2.99 4.94
C LEU A 17 11.90 4.19 4.71
N ASN A 18 12.22 5.04 3.73
CA ASN A 18 11.37 6.17 3.38
C ASN A 18 10.01 5.72 2.85
N LEU A 19 9.97 4.70 1.98
CA LEU A 19 8.72 4.13 1.48
C LEU A 19 7.86 3.61 2.62
N LEU A 20 8.41 2.77 3.50
CA LEU A 20 7.70 2.21 4.65
C LEU A 20 7.16 3.30 5.58
N HIS A 21 8.03 4.24 5.96
CA HIS A 21 7.67 5.33 6.86
C HIS A 21 6.56 6.23 6.28
N ASN A 22 6.58 6.49 4.98
CA ASN A 22 5.58 7.36 4.35
C ASN A 22 4.27 6.62 4.08
N VAL A 23 4.31 5.37 3.62
CA VAL A 23 3.09 4.56 3.43
C VAL A 23 2.34 4.39 4.75
N LEU A 24 3.03 4.09 5.87
CA LEU A 24 2.37 3.95 7.17
C LEU A 24 1.77 5.26 7.71
N ARG A 25 2.16 6.41 7.14
CA ARG A 25 1.63 7.73 7.50
C ARG A 25 0.73 8.34 6.43
N SER A 26 0.43 7.59 5.39
CA SER A 26 -0.49 8.04 4.34
C SER A 26 -1.93 8.08 4.85
N PRO A 27 -2.76 9.03 4.39
CA PRO A 27 -4.16 9.13 4.79
C PRO A 27 -4.95 7.90 4.29
N MET A 28 -6.07 7.59 4.96
CA MET A 28 -6.90 6.43 4.61
C MET A 28 -7.42 6.48 3.17
N SER A 29 -7.70 7.66 2.65
CA SER A 29 -8.10 7.87 1.26
C SER A 29 -7.10 7.31 0.23
N PHE A 30 -5.82 7.21 0.60
CA PHE A 30 -4.81 6.55 -0.21
C PHE A 30 -5.03 5.03 -0.27
N PHE A 31 -5.26 4.39 0.89
CA PHE A 31 -5.49 2.94 0.97
C PHE A 31 -6.79 2.51 0.29
N GLU A 32 -7.83 3.34 0.35
CA GLU A 32 -9.10 3.10 -0.33
C GLU A 32 -8.97 3.15 -1.86
N ARG A 33 -8.11 4.04 -2.37
CA ARG A 33 -7.88 4.19 -3.82
C ARG A 33 -6.83 3.23 -4.37
N THR A 34 -5.95 2.73 -3.51
CA THR A 34 -4.80 1.92 -3.93
C THR A 34 -5.02 0.45 -3.55
N PRO A 35 -5.19 -0.46 -4.52
CA PRO A 35 -5.30 -1.88 -4.24
C PRO A 35 -4.09 -2.40 -3.46
N SER A 36 -4.32 -3.25 -2.46
CA SER A 36 -3.26 -3.84 -1.61
C SER A 36 -2.18 -4.55 -2.43
N GLY A 37 -2.55 -5.24 -3.52
CA GLY A 37 -1.61 -5.86 -4.44
C GLY A 37 -0.61 -4.89 -5.08
N ASN A 38 -1.00 -3.64 -5.32
CA ASN A 38 -0.08 -2.62 -5.83
C ASN A 38 0.94 -2.22 -4.76
N LEU A 39 0.53 -2.08 -3.50
CA LEU A 39 1.44 -1.80 -2.39
C LEU A 39 2.45 -2.93 -2.21
N VAL A 40 1.98 -4.17 -2.14
CA VAL A 40 2.85 -5.35 -2.04
C VAL A 40 3.84 -5.41 -3.21
N ASN A 41 3.41 -5.12 -4.45
CA ASN A 41 4.29 -5.04 -5.61
C ASN A 41 5.39 -3.97 -5.45
N ARG A 42 5.09 -2.81 -4.84
CA ARG A 42 6.11 -1.78 -4.59
C ARG A 42 7.19 -2.27 -3.61
N PHE A 43 6.77 -2.93 -2.53
CA PHE A 43 7.70 -3.44 -1.51
C PHE A 43 8.47 -4.68 -1.95
N SER A 44 7.91 -5.53 -2.80
CA SER A 44 8.58 -6.75 -3.26
C SER A 44 9.31 -6.53 -4.59
N LYS A 45 8.58 -6.34 -5.68
CA LYS A 45 9.14 -6.34 -7.04
C LYS A 45 9.98 -5.09 -7.36
N GLU A 46 9.49 -3.90 -7.00
CA GLU A 46 10.21 -2.67 -7.35
C GLU A 46 11.47 -2.53 -6.47
N ILE A 47 11.40 -2.89 -5.19
CA ILE A 47 12.58 -2.91 -4.31
C ILE A 47 13.58 -3.98 -4.76
N ASP A 48 13.13 -5.17 -5.13
CA ASP A 48 14.02 -6.21 -5.70
C ASP A 48 14.70 -5.72 -6.99
N THR A 49 13.99 -5.01 -7.84
CA THR A 49 14.58 -4.39 -9.04
C THR A 49 15.68 -3.38 -8.68
N ILE A 50 15.49 -2.59 -7.63
CA ILE A 50 16.48 -1.62 -7.15
C ILE A 50 17.70 -2.32 -6.55
N ASP A 51 17.49 -3.40 -5.80
CA ASP A 51 18.54 -4.15 -5.11
C ASP A 51 19.36 -5.03 -6.07
N SER A 52 18.65 -5.78 -6.92
CA SER A 52 19.24 -6.89 -7.67
C SER A 52 19.55 -6.54 -9.13
N ALA A 53 18.70 -5.71 -9.79
CA ALA A 53 18.83 -5.44 -11.22
C ALA A 53 19.65 -4.17 -11.52
N ILE A 54 19.39 -3.06 -10.83
CA ILE A 54 20.01 -1.76 -11.14
C ILE A 54 21.53 -1.73 -10.89
N PRO A 55 22.10 -2.22 -9.78
CA PRO A 55 23.53 -2.11 -9.51
C PRO A 55 24.41 -2.86 -10.54
N PRO A 56 24.09 -4.12 -10.95
CA PRO A 56 24.81 -4.78 -12.03
C PRO A 56 24.73 -4.04 -13.36
N ILE A 57 23.55 -3.48 -13.71
CA ILE A 57 23.36 -2.71 -14.96
C ILE A 57 24.26 -1.47 -14.96
N ILE A 58 24.27 -0.69 -13.86
CA ILE A 58 25.14 0.49 -13.72
C ILE A 58 26.60 0.08 -13.83
N LYS A 59 27.03 -1.00 -13.17
CA LYS A 59 28.40 -1.49 -13.24
C LYS A 59 28.80 -1.86 -14.67
N MET A 60 27.94 -2.59 -15.40
CA MET A 60 28.19 -2.98 -16.77
C MET A 60 28.17 -1.77 -17.72
N PHE A 61 27.23 -0.84 -17.53
CA PHE A 61 27.16 0.41 -18.30
C PHE A 61 28.44 1.22 -18.16
N MET A 62 28.87 1.50 -16.92
CA MET A 62 30.11 2.22 -16.67
C MET A 62 31.33 1.48 -17.24
N GLY A 63 31.42 0.16 -17.03
CA GLY A 63 32.50 -0.66 -17.57
C GLY A 63 32.58 -0.58 -19.10
N SER A 64 31.44 -0.71 -19.76
CA SER A 64 31.37 -0.59 -21.25
C SER A 64 31.74 0.83 -21.70
N THR A 65 31.31 1.87 -21.01
CA THR A 65 31.66 3.27 -21.30
C THR A 65 33.16 3.48 -21.24
N PHE A 66 33.81 3.06 -20.14
CA PHE A 66 35.28 3.18 -20.02
C PHE A 66 36.03 2.35 -21.04
N ASN A 67 35.55 1.14 -21.40
CA ASN A 67 36.15 0.32 -22.43
C ASN A 67 36.06 0.97 -23.83
N VAL A 68 34.91 1.57 -24.17
CA VAL A 68 34.74 2.32 -25.43
C VAL A 68 35.71 3.52 -25.46
N ILE A 69 35.75 4.31 -24.38
CA ILE A 69 36.66 5.46 -24.30
C ILE A 69 38.11 5.01 -24.42
N GLY A 70 38.51 3.97 -23.69
CA GLY A 70 39.86 3.39 -23.73
C GLY A 70 40.24 2.88 -25.11
N ALA A 71 39.34 2.15 -25.78
CA ALA A 71 39.56 1.68 -27.15
C ALA A 71 39.73 2.85 -28.13
N CYS A 72 38.90 3.88 -28.07
CA CYS A 72 39.02 5.07 -28.87
C CYS A 72 40.37 5.80 -28.64
N ILE A 73 40.80 5.95 -27.39
CA ILE A 73 42.10 6.57 -27.08
C ILE A 73 43.24 5.76 -27.67
N ILE A 74 43.26 4.45 -27.55
CA ILE A 74 44.31 3.57 -28.08
C ILE A 74 44.36 3.67 -29.60
N ILE A 75 43.20 3.65 -30.28
CA ILE A 75 43.15 3.79 -31.76
C ILE A 75 43.68 5.17 -32.19
N LEU A 76 43.34 6.25 -31.48
CA LEU A 76 43.82 7.59 -31.76
C LEU A 76 45.33 7.75 -31.54
N LEU A 77 45.88 7.13 -30.48
CA LEU A 77 47.31 7.15 -30.23
C LEU A 77 48.09 6.36 -31.24
N ALA A 78 47.53 5.22 -31.71
CA ALA A 78 48.15 4.39 -32.73
C ALA A 78 48.06 5.04 -34.13
N THR A 79 46.91 5.58 -34.47
CA THR A 79 46.62 6.17 -35.82
C THR A 79 45.94 7.53 -35.67
N PRO A 80 46.67 8.65 -35.53
CA PRO A 80 46.09 9.99 -35.30
C PRO A 80 45.11 10.43 -36.41
N ILE A 81 45.26 9.93 -37.63
CA ILE A 81 44.33 10.19 -38.74
C ILE A 81 42.90 9.68 -38.44
N ALA A 82 42.76 8.67 -37.59
CA ALA A 82 41.46 8.16 -37.15
C ALA A 82 40.62 9.23 -36.43
N ALA A 83 41.24 10.29 -35.88
CA ALA A 83 40.56 11.43 -35.27
C ALA A 83 39.55 12.12 -36.21
N VAL A 84 39.69 12.02 -37.49
CA VAL A 84 38.78 12.61 -38.49
C VAL A 84 37.50 11.77 -38.64
N ILE A 85 37.59 10.46 -38.45
CA ILE A 85 36.48 9.51 -38.75
C ILE A 85 35.70 9.11 -37.46
N ILE A 86 36.37 9.05 -36.32
CA ILE A 86 35.70 8.68 -35.05
C ILE A 86 34.53 9.63 -34.69
N PRO A 87 34.64 10.99 -34.82
CA PRO A 87 33.54 11.88 -34.52
C PRO A 87 32.28 11.67 -35.38
N PRO A 88 32.35 11.59 -36.74
CA PRO A 88 31.15 11.34 -37.53
C PRO A 88 30.52 9.97 -37.28
N LEU A 89 31.31 8.92 -37.01
CA LEU A 89 30.79 7.61 -36.61
C LEU A 89 30.19 7.65 -35.20
N GLY A 90 30.77 8.38 -34.30
CA GLY A 90 30.21 8.63 -32.99
C GLY A 90 28.87 9.38 -33.01
N LEU A 91 28.75 10.35 -33.92
CA LEU A 91 27.50 11.07 -34.16
C LEU A 91 26.42 10.15 -34.72
N LEU A 92 26.78 9.31 -35.73
CA LEU A 92 25.87 8.30 -36.28
C LEU A 92 25.41 7.31 -35.21
N TYR A 93 26.33 6.84 -34.35
CA TYR A 93 26.02 5.99 -33.19
C TYR A 93 25.03 6.67 -32.23
N PHE A 94 25.27 7.94 -31.89
CA PHE A 94 24.40 8.71 -31.03
C PHE A 94 22.97 8.82 -31.58
N PHE A 95 22.80 9.07 -32.87
CA PHE A 95 21.47 9.12 -33.50
C PHE A 95 20.77 7.76 -33.46
N VAL A 96 21.48 6.67 -33.79
CA VAL A 96 20.94 5.30 -33.74
C VAL A 96 20.52 4.94 -32.31
N GLN A 97 21.36 5.24 -31.32
CA GLN A 97 21.08 5.00 -29.94
C GLN A 97 19.85 5.78 -29.46
N ARG A 98 19.79 7.08 -29.73
CA ARG A 98 18.66 7.94 -29.30
C ARG A 98 17.34 7.48 -29.89
N PHE A 99 17.33 7.13 -31.17
CA PHE A 99 16.15 6.58 -31.85
C PHE A 99 15.71 5.26 -31.23
N TYR A 100 16.65 4.32 -31.04
CA TYR A 100 16.38 3.02 -30.48
C TYR A 100 15.83 3.12 -29.01
N VAL A 101 16.48 3.88 -28.14
CA VAL A 101 16.11 3.99 -26.73
C VAL A 101 14.70 4.57 -26.61
N ALA A 102 14.38 5.62 -27.38
CA ALA A 102 13.02 6.19 -27.40
C ALA A 102 11.96 5.19 -27.88
N THR A 103 12.25 4.44 -28.94
CA THR A 103 11.34 3.42 -29.52
C THR A 103 11.19 2.24 -28.58
N SER A 104 12.29 1.72 -28.02
CA SER A 104 12.29 0.57 -27.10
C SER A 104 11.46 0.86 -25.84
N ARG A 105 11.58 2.08 -25.29
CA ARG A 105 10.79 2.52 -24.14
C ARG A 105 9.28 2.48 -24.42
N GLN A 106 8.86 3.01 -25.58
CA GLN A 106 7.44 3.01 -25.94
C GLN A 106 6.92 1.59 -26.19
N LEU A 107 7.70 0.75 -26.87
CA LEU A 107 7.32 -0.65 -27.08
C LEU A 107 7.19 -1.43 -25.78
N LYS A 108 8.12 -1.25 -24.83
CA LYS A 108 8.03 -1.88 -23.50
C LYS A 108 6.82 -1.38 -22.70
N ARG A 109 6.47 -0.10 -22.84
CA ARG A 109 5.27 0.48 -22.22
C ARG A 109 4.00 -0.16 -22.80
N LEU A 110 3.90 -0.26 -24.11
CA LEU A 110 2.77 -0.92 -24.80
C LEU A 110 2.66 -2.40 -24.41
N GLU A 111 3.78 -3.11 -24.36
CA GLU A 111 3.84 -4.50 -23.91
C GLU A 111 3.34 -4.64 -22.47
N SER A 112 3.75 -3.76 -21.56
CA SER A 112 3.32 -3.80 -20.17
C SER A 112 1.82 -3.54 -20.03
N VAL A 113 1.27 -2.59 -20.77
CA VAL A 113 -0.17 -2.27 -20.76
C VAL A 113 -0.98 -3.41 -21.35
N SER A 114 -0.57 -4.00 -22.47
CA SER A 114 -1.28 -5.13 -23.11
C SER A 114 -1.16 -6.45 -22.35
N ARG A 115 -0.18 -6.58 -21.45
CA ARG A 115 0.00 -7.75 -20.58
C ARG A 115 -0.99 -7.77 -19.41
N SER A 116 -1.40 -6.62 -18.90
CA SER A 116 -2.31 -6.51 -17.75
C SER A 116 -3.66 -7.23 -17.96
N PRO A 117 -4.35 -7.08 -19.09
CA PRO A 117 -5.60 -7.80 -19.36
C PRO A 117 -5.46 -9.33 -19.38
N VAL A 118 -4.29 -9.86 -19.73
CA VAL A 118 -4.03 -11.31 -19.69
C VAL A 118 -4.03 -11.81 -18.26
N TYR A 119 -3.34 -11.11 -17.35
CA TYR A 119 -3.28 -11.49 -15.94
C TYR A 119 -4.63 -11.28 -15.22
N SER A 120 -5.36 -10.20 -15.54
CA SER A 120 -6.69 -9.98 -14.97
C SER A 120 -7.65 -11.09 -15.35
N HIS A 121 -7.71 -11.48 -16.63
CA HIS A 121 -8.55 -12.56 -17.10
C HIS A 121 -8.15 -13.92 -16.49
N PHE A 122 -6.86 -14.17 -16.31
CA PHE A 122 -6.37 -15.37 -15.64
C PHE A 122 -6.83 -15.42 -14.17
N ASN A 123 -6.70 -14.31 -13.45
CA ASN A 123 -7.16 -14.22 -12.06
C ASN A 123 -8.67 -14.41 -11.94
N GLU A 124 -9.46 -13.75 -12.79
CA GLU A 124 -10.92 -13.96 -12.86
C GLU A 124 -11.28 -15.42 -13.13
N THR A 125 -10.53 -16.07 -14.04
CA THR A 125 -10.74 -17.49 -14.38
C THR A 125 -10.43 -18.39 -13.18
N LEU A 126 -9.39 -18.10 -12.40
CA LEU A 126 -9.06 -18.85 -11.18
C LEU A 126 -10.14 -18.70 -10.11
N LEU A 127 -10.59 -17.46 -9.86
CA LEU A 127 -11.65 -17.20 -8.88
C LEU A 127 -12.98 -17.83 -9.29
N GLY A 128 -13.30 -17.84 -10.60
CA GLY A 128 -14.54 -18.38 -11.14
C GLY A 128 -14.47 -19.83 -11.63
N VAL A 129 -13.40 -20.58 -11.37
CA VAL A 129 -13.16 -21.91 -11.96
C VAL A 129 -14.29 -22.91 -11.70
N SER A 130 -14.90 -22.90 -10.52
CA SER A 130 -16.02 -23.75 -10.16
C SER A 130 -17.26 -23.45 -11.02
N VAL A 131 -17.54 -22.16 -11.23
CA VAL A 131 -18.67 -21.70 -12.05
C VAL A 131 -18.43 -22.02 -13.53
N ILE A 132 -17.24 -21.75 -14.04
CA ILE A 132 -16.86 -22.03 -15.44
C ILE A 132 -16.98 -23.52 -15.75
N ARG A 133 -16.58 -24.40 -14.80
CA ARG A 133 -16.70 -25.83 -14.92
C ARG A 133 -18.16 -26.30 -14.85
N ALA A 134 -18.95 -25.71 -13.95
CA ALA A 134 -20.38 -26.05 -13.81
C ALA A 134 -21.17 -25.71 -15.07
N PHE A 135 -20.83 -24.60 -15.76
CA PHE A 135 -21.47 -24.20 -17.02
C PHE A 135 -20.84 -24.83 -18.29
N GLY A 136 -19.71 -25.53 -18.17
CA GLY A 136 -19.05 -26.18 -19.30
C GLY A 136 -18.36 -25.21 -20.29
N GLU A 137 -18.10 -23.96 -19.89
CA GLU A 137 -17.63 -22.86 -20.74
C GLU A 137 -16.08 -22.74 -20.84
N GLN A 138 -15.33 -23.79 -20.49
CA GLN A 138 -13.86 -23.77 -20.48
C GLN A 138 -13.27 -23.36 -21.84
N LYS A 139 -13.84 -23.89 -22.94
CA LYS A 139 -13.35 -23.58 -24.29
C LYS A 139 -13.47 -22.11 -24.66
N ARG A 140 -14.53 -21.44 -24.19
CA ARG A 140 -14.74 -20.01 -24.41
C ARG A 140 -13.71 -19.18 -23.67
N PHE A 141 -13.44 -19.52 -22.40
CA PHE A 141 -12.43 -18.81 -21.59
C PHE A 141 -11.01 -18.99 -22.15
N ILE A 142 -10.65 -20.19 -22.60
CA ILE A 142 -9.38 -20.45 -23.28
C ILE A 142 -9.25 -19.55 -24.53
N LYS A 143 -10.27 -19.56 -25.41
CA LYS A 143 -10.24 -18.73 -26.63
C LYS A 143 -10.13 -17.23 -26.33
N GLN A 144 -10.79 -16.74 -25.28
CA GLN A 144 -10.68 -15.35 -24.84
C GLN A 144 -9.26 -15.03 -24.34
N ASN A 145 -8.63 -15.94 -23.60
CA ASN A 145 -7.27 -15.78 -23.16
C ASN A 145 -6.30 -15.75 -24.34
N ASP A 146 -6.46 -16.64 -25.33
CA ASP A 146 -5.64 -16.69 -26.54
C ASP A 146 -5.70 -15.37 -27.32
N MET A 147 -6.89 -14.77 -27.48
CA MET A 147 -7.04 -13.45 -28.11
C MET A 147 -6.29 -12.36 -27.36
N LYS A 148 -6.31 -12.37 -26.01
CA LYS A 148 -5.56 -11.39 -25.20
C LYS A 148 -4.04 -11.61 -25.28
N VAL A 149 -3.59 -12.85 -25.34
CA VAL A 149 -2.19 -13.20 -25.56
C VAL A 149 -1.72 -12.73 -26.95
N ASP A 150 -2.53 -12.96 -27.99
CA ASP A 150 -2.23 -12.47 -29.35
C ASP A 150 -2.10 -10.95 -29.41
N GLU A 151 -2.97 -10.23 -28.68
CA GLU A 151 -2.87 -8.76 -28.58
C GLU A 151 -1.58 -8.31 -27.89
N ASN A 152 -1.15 -9.00 -26.83
CA ASN A 152 0.14 -8.74 -26.19
C ASN A 152 1.32 -9.05 -27.13
N GLN A 153 1.24 -10.11 -27.95
CA GLN A 153 2.29 -10.48 -28.90
C GLN A 153 2.48 -9.42 -29.97
N LYS A 154 1.43 -8.68 -30.38
CA LYS A 154 1.55 -7.55 -31.31
C LYS A 154 2.46 -6.44 -30.79
N ALA A 155 2.57 -6.26 -29.50
CA ALA A 155 3.49 -5.31 -28.87
C ALA A 155 4.88 -5.93 -28.59
N TYR A 156 4.92 -7.19 -28.18
CA TYR A 156 6.16 -7.89 -27.84
C TYR A 156 7.06 -8.16 -29.05
N TYR A 157 6.51 -8.63 -30.17
CA TYR A 157 7.27 -8.95 -31.37
C TYR A 157 8.06 -7.75 -31.94
N PRO A 158 7.48 -6.53 -32.09
CA PRO A 158 8.23 -5.36 -32.51
C PRO A 158 9.40 -5.01 -31.57
N SER A 159 9.29 -5.29 -30.27
CA SER A 159 10.39 -5.09 -29.31
C SER A 159 11.60 -5.98 -29.66
N ILE A 160 11.35 -7.25 -29.99
CA ILE A 160 12.43 -8.17 -30.47
C ILE A 160 13.03 -7.69 -31.78
N VAL A 161 12.18 -7.28 -32.72
CA VAL A 161 12.65 -6.77 -34.04
C VAL A 161 13.50 -5.52 -33.89
N ALA A 162 13.09 -4.58 -33.01
CA ALA A 162 13.85 -3.37 -32.70
C ALA A 162 15.24 -3.70 -32.12
N ASN A 163 15.35 -4.70 -31.25
CA ASN A 163 16.62 -5.19 -30.71
C ASN A 163 17.53 -5.73 -31.83
N ARG A 164 16.98 -6.50 -32.78
CA ARG A 164 17.74 -7.02 -33.93
C ARG A 164 18.14 -5.92 -34.90
N TRP A 165 17.25 -4.97 -35.19
CA TRP A 165 17.54 -3.78 -35.97
C TRP A 165 18.73 -3.00 -35.40
N LEU A 166 18.75 -2.78 -34.09
CA LEU A 166 19.86 -2.13 -33.41
C LEU A 166 21.17 -2.89 -33.60
N ALA A 167 21.18 -4.21 -33.36
CA ALA A 167 22.38 -5.03 -33.45
C ALA A 167 23.04 -4.90 -34.82
N VAL A 168 22.26 -4.98 -35.94
CA VAL A 168 22.77 -4.84 -37.31
C VAL A 168 23.36 -3.45 -37.54
N ARG A 169 22.75 -2.37 -37.02
CA ARG A 169 23.26 -0.99 -37.19
C ARG A 169 24.56 -0.75 -36.43
N LEU A 170 24.63 -1.27 -35.20
CA LEU A 170 25.85 -1.17 -34.38
C LEU A 170 26.99 -1.99 -34.94
N GLU A 171 26.72 -3.17 -35.51
CA GLU A 171 27.70 -3.99 -36.22
C GLU A 171 28.23 -3.28 -37.44
N TYR A 172 27.36 -2.61 -38.21
CA TYR A 172 27.79 -1.77 -39.35
C TYR A 172 28.74 -0.65 -38.90
N VAL A 173 28.40 0.09 -37.83
CA VAL A 173 29.28 1.16 -37.31
C VAL A 173 30.61 0.58 -36.84
N GLY A 174 30.60 -0.55 -36.12
CA GLY A 174 31.81 -1.22 -35.68
C GLY A 174 32.69 -1.68 -36.81
N ASN A 175 32.11 -2.30 -37.86
CA ASN A 175 32.84 -2.75 -39.06
C ASN A 175 33.43 -1.57 -39.85
N CYS A 176 32.77 -0.40 -39.89
CA CYS A 176 33.35 0.82 -40.42
C CYS A 176 34.59 1.25 -39.63
N ILE A 177 34.55 1.20 -38.29
CA ILE A 177 35.71 1.53 -37.45
C ILE A 177 36.88 0.58 -37.77
N VAL A 178 36.63 -0.73 -37.86
CA VAL A 178 37.64 -1.74 -38.19
C VAL A 178 38.24 -1.49 -39.60
N LEU A 179 37.39 -1.22 -40.60
CA LEU A 179 37.81 -0.92 -41.95
C LEU A 179 38.76 0.29 -42.00
N PHE A 180 38.39 1.40 -41.40
CA PHE A 180 39.21 2.61 -41.40
C PHE A 180 40.47 2.45 -40.54
N ALA A 181 40.41 1.74 -39.40
CA ALA A 181 41.59 1.44 -38.61
C ALA A 181 42.61 0.60 -39.40
N ALA A 182 42.16 -0.42 -40.13
CA ALA A 182 43.02 -1.24 -41.01
C ALA A 182 43.55 -0.43 -42.17
N LEU A 183 42.72 0.37 -42.83
CA LEU A 183 43.12 1.22 -43.95
C LEU A 183 44.23 2.21 -43.54
N PHE A 184 44.04 2.91 -42.44
CA PHE A 184 45.02 3.87 -41.92
C PHE A 184 46.30 3.20 -41.44
N ALA A 185 46.21 1.99 -40.86
CA ALA A 185 47.39 1.20 -40.52
C ALA A 185 48.24 0.86 -41.76
N VAL A 186 47.61 0.53 -42.89
CA VAL A 186 48.31 0.28 -44.16
C VAL A 186 48.92 1.56 -44.73
N ILE A 187 48.19 2.68 -44.72
CA ILE A 187 48.70 3.97 -45.21
C ILE A 187 49.92 4.44 -44.40
N ALA A 188 49.83 4.28 -43.06
CA ALA A 188 50.86 4.71 -42.12
C ALA A 188 51.96 3.66 -41.85
N ARG A 189 52.02 2.56 -42.60
CA ARG A 189 52.93 1.40 -42.37
C ARG A 189 54.39 1.76 -42.20
N THR A 190 54.86 2.81 -42.85
CA THR A 190 56.26 3.23 -42.79
C THR A 190 56.62 4.01 -41.51
N LYS A 191 55.61 4.47 -40.79
CA LYS A 191 55.78 5.31 -39.55
C LYS A 191 55.38 4.57 -38.29
N LEU A 192 54.67 3.43 -38.37
CA LEU A 192 54.12 2.68 -37.25
C LEU A 192 54.90 1.39 -37.01
N SER A 193 55.09 1.03 -35.73
CA SER A 193 55.62 -0.28 -35.36
C SER A 193 54.53 -1.35 -35.57
N ALA A 194 54.96 -2.58 -35.89
CA ALA A 194 54.03 -3.71 -36.10
C ALA A 194 53.14 -3.98 -34.84
N GLY A 195 53.69 -3.76 -33.67
CA GLY A 195 52.96 -3.89 -32.41
C GLY A 195 51.82 -2.89 -32.26
N LEU A 196 52.00 -1.61 -32.62
CA LEU A 196 50.95 -0.59 -32.59
C LEU A 196 49.84 -0.87 -33.58
N VAL A 197 50.19 -1.38 -34.77
CA VAL A 197 49.18 -1.78 -35.77
C VAL A 197 48.33 -2.94 -35.24
N GLY A 198 48.97 -3.98 -34.68
CA GLY A 198 48.26 -5.12 -34.10
C GLY A 198 47.35 -4.69 -32.94
N LEU A 199 47.83 -3.78 -32.07
CA LEU A 199 47.05 -3.23 -30.96
C LEU A 199 45.81 -2.47 -31.46
N SER A 200 45.98 -1.55 -32.44
CA SER A 200 44.88 -0.77 -33.02
C SER A 200 43.78 -1.66 -33.63
N VAL A 201 44.18 -2.67 -34.40
CA VAL A 201 43.23 -3.62 -35.01
C VAL A 201 42.52 -4.45 -33.97
N SER A 202 43.23 -4.95 -32.94
CA SER A 202 42.65 -5.73 -31.87
C SER A 202 41.57 -4.94 -31.08
N TYR A 203 41.85 -3.68 -30.72
CA TYR A 203 40.90 -2.85 -30.04
C TYR A 203 39.72 -2.41 -30.91
N SER A 204 39.93 -2.19 -32.21
CA SER A 204 38.86 -1.89 -33.16
C SER A 204 37.86 -3.05 -33.32
N LEU A 205 38.33 -4.30 -33.30
CA LEU A 205 37.46 -5.49 -33.29
C LEU A 205 36.62 -5.61 -32.02
N GLN A 206 37.18 -5.23 -30.86
CA GLN A 206 36.47 -5.31 -29.57
C GLN A 206 35.44 -4.18 -29.43
N ILE A 207 35.60 -3.03 -30.07
CA ILE A 207 34.75 -1.85 -29.89
C ILE A 207 33.28 -2.15 -30.25
N THR A 208 33.04 -3.00 -31.25
CA THR A 208 31.70 -3.44 -31.67
C THR A 208 30.95 -4.12 -30.52
N ALA A 209 31.63 -5.01 -29.79
CA ALA A 209 31.05 -5.70 -28.63
C ALA A 209 30.77 -4.70 -27.48
N TYR A 210 31.69 -3.78 -27.20
CA TYR A 210 31.49 -2.76 -26.16
C TYR A 210 30.36 -1.81 -26.52
N LEU A 211 30.19 -1.38 -27.76
CA LEU A 211 29.08 -0.55 -28.20
C LEU A 211 27.74 -1.25 -28.08
N ASN A 212 27.66 -2.53 -28.43
CA ASN A 212 26.45 -3.33 -28.28
C ASN A 212 26.02 -3.43 -26.77
N TRP A 213 26.98 -3.69 -25.88
CA TRP A 213 26.73 -3.74 -24.46
C TRP A 213 26.32 -2.38 -23.90
N LEU A 214 26.97 -1.29 -24.33
CA LEU A 214 26.66 0.06 -23.88
C LEU A 214 25.21 0.45 -24.16
N VAL A 215 24.72 0.22 -25.39
CA VAL A 215 23.32 0.57 -25.73
C VAL A 215 22.35 -0.31 -25.03
N ARG A 216 22.62 -1.62 -24.89
CA ARG A 216 21.75 -2.53 -24.18
C ARG A 216 21.63 -2.14 -22.72
N MET A 217 22.75 -1.90 -22.05
CA MET A 217 22.74 -1.49 -20.63
C MET A 217 22.11 -0.11 -20.43
N SER A 218 22.27 0.81 -21.38
CA SER A 218 21.57 2.11 -21.35
C SER A 218 20.05 1.94 -21.41
N SER A 219 19.56 1.08 -22.31
CA SER A 219 18.12 0.79 -22.43
C SER A 219 17.57 0.06 -21.21
N ASP A 220 18.33 -0.89 -20.67
CA ASP A 220 17.94 -1.63 -19.47
C ASP A 220 17.94 -0.73 -18.23
N LEU A 221 18.92 0.18 -18.12
CA LEU A 221 18.96 1.19 -17.06
C LEU A 221 17.73 2.10 -17.13
N GLU A 222 17.41 2.67 -18.30
CA GLU A 222 16.24 3.54 -18.48
C GLU A 222 14.93 2.81 -18.16
N THR A 223 14.85 1.52 -18.45
CA THR A 223 13.66 0.73 -18.15
C THR A 223 13.51 0.45 -16.65
N ASN A 224 14.61 0.12 -15.98
CA ASN A 224 14.58 -0.25 -14.57
C ASN A 224 14.58 0.97 -13.64
N ILE A 225 15.04 2.15 -14.08
CA ILE A 225 15.00 3.38 -13.27
C ILE A 225 13.56 3.80 -12.96
N VAL A 226 12.59 3.38 -13.76
CA VAL A 226 11.16 3.60 -13.49
C VAL A 226 10.72 2.96 -12.14
N ALA A 227 11.38 1.88 -11.72
CA ALA A 227 11.13 1.30 -10.38
C ALA A 227 11.47 2.30 -9.28
N VAL A 228 12.58 3.04 -9.42
CA VAL A 228 12.97 4.09 -8.47
C VAL A 228 11.96 5.24 -8.47
N GLU A 229 11.50 5.69 -9.66
CA GLU A 229 10.48 6.75 -9.77
C GLU A 229 9.18 6.34 -9.07
N ARG A 230 8.73 5.10 -9.26
CA ARG A 230 7.51 4.57 -8.65
C ARG A 230 7.61 4.43 -7.13
N VAL A 231 8.78 4.03 -6.61
CA VAL A 231 9.03 3.98 -5.17
C VAL A 231 9.08 5.39 -4.60
N LYS A 232 9.71 6.33 -5.31
CA LYS A 232 9.80 7.72 -4.90
C LYS A 232 8.44 8.42 -4.89
N GLU A 233 7.57 8.13 -5.85
CA GLU A 233 6.19 8.64 -5.88
C GLU A 233 5.46 8.35 -4.55
N TYR A 234 5.56 7.12 -4.05
CA TYR A 234 4.95 6.74 -2.77
C TYR A 234 5.72 7.27 -1.55
N ALA A 235 7.02 7.50 -1.69
CA ALA A 235 7.84 8.10 -0.64
C ALA A 235 7.62 9.62 -0.47
N GLU A 236 7.08 10.31 -1.48
CA GLU A 236 6.83 11.75 -1.48
C GLU A 236 5.34 12.12 -1.34
N MET A 237 4.46 11.14 -1.09
CA MET A 237 3.02 11.38 -0.94
C MET A 237 2.69 12.21 0.29
N GLU A 238 1.53 12.86 0.24
CA GLU A 238 0.97 13.59 1.37
C GLU A 238 0.77 12.66 2.57
N LYS A 239 1.18 13.14 3.73
CA LYS A 239 1.05 12.41 5.00
C LYS A 239 -0.22 12.86 5.72
N GLU A 240 -0.74 11.98 6.56
CA GLU A 240 -1.79 12.33 7.50
C GLU A 240 -1.32 13.54 8.35
N VAL A 241 -2.19 14.52 8.51
CA VAL A 241 -1.81 15.79 9.15
C VAL A 241 -1.43 15.56 10.62
N HIS A 242 -0.19 15.75 10.96
CA HIS A 242 0.28 15.75 12.35
C HIS A 242 0.19 17.16 12.93
N GLY A 243 -0.97 17.49 13.50
CA GLY A 243 -1.07 18.64 14.38
C GLY A 243 -0.29 18.37 15.67
N VAL A 244 0.92 18.89 15.81
CA VAL A 244 1.63 18.86 17.09
C VAL A 244 1.21 20.11 17.86
N VAL A 245 0.22 19.97 18.71
CA VAL A 245 -0.02 20.92 19.80
C VAL A 245 0.11 20.11 21.10
N HIS A 246 1.25 20.24 21.77
CA HIS A 246 1.42 19.75 23.13
C HIS A 246 0.50 20.54 24.06
N HIS A 247 -0.72 20.08 24.27
CA HIS A 247 -1.50 20.47 25.43
C HIS A 247 -1.21 19.47 26.53
N THR A 248 -0.53 19.94 27.58
CA THR A 248 -0.43 19.24 28.86
C THR A 248 -1.84 19.10 29.44
N TRP A 249 -2.39 17.92 29.34
CA TRP A 249 -3.63 17.56 30.02
C TRP A 249 -3.37 17.53 31.53
N GLY A 250 -3.83 18.55 32.21
CA GLY A 250 -3.88 18.51 33.68
C GLY A 250 -4.81 17.42 34.16
N SER A 251 -4.45 16.81 35.27
CA SER A 251 -5.12 15.67 35.93
C SER A 251 -6.53 15.94 36.51
N GLN A 252 -7.26 16.89 35.99
CA GLN A 252 -8.64 17.15 36.33
C GLN A 252 -9.52 16.91 35.11
N CYS A 253 -10.29 15.83 35.12
CA CYS A 253 -11.36 15.58 34.16
C CYS A 253 -12.46 16.64 34.30
N PRO A 254 -12.64 17.53 33.34
CA PRO A 254 -13.89 18.30 33.25
C PRO A 254 -14.94 17.42 32.58
N VAL A 255 -16.15 17.56 33.08
CA VAL A 255 -17.37 16.92 32.63
C VAL A 255 -17.56 17.16 31.12
N LEU A 256 -17.80 16.08 30.38
CA LEU A 256 -18.10 16.08 28.93
C LEU A 256 -19.36 16.93 28.67
N ARG A 257 -19.18 18.15 28.20
CA ARG A 257 -20.22 18.89 27.52
C ARG A 257 -19.85 18.88 26.04
N SER A 258 -20.21 17.81 25.34
CA SER A 258 -20.09 17.77 23.89
C SER A 258 -21.24 18.54 23.27
N GLN A 259 -21.01 19.78 22.91
CA GLN A 259 -21.78 20.39 21.83
C GLN A 259 -21.09 19.99 20.53
N LEU A 260 -21.73 19.15 19.74
CA LEU A 260 -21.38 18.91 18.36
C LEU A 260 -22.08 20.00 17.54
N PRO A 261 -21.39 21.02 17.06
CA PRO A 261 -22.00 21.98 16.14
C PRO A 261 -22.06 21.43 14.74
N THR A 262 -23.17 21.68 14.13
CA THR A 262 -23.62 21.59 12.76
C THR A 262 -22.57 21.57 11.67
N GLU A 263 -22.77 20.62 10.76
CA GLU A 263 -22.36 20.54 9.36
C GLU A 263 -21.15 19.67 9.04
N TRP A 264 -21.35 18.39 9.08
CA TRP A 264 -20.77 17.45 8.13
C TRP A 264 -21.62 17.54 6.85
N ALA A 265 -21.02 17.33 5.68
CA ALA A 265 -21.66 17.47 4.37
C ALA A 265 -23.06 16.82 4.31
N GLY A 266 -24.03 17.39 5.03
CA GLY A 266 -25.34 16.89 5.31
C GLY A 266 -25.85 17.19 6.73
N GLY A 267 -25.21 18.04 7.54
CA GLY A 267 -25.83 18.63 8.75
C GLY A 267 -26.04 17.71 9.96
N VAL A 268 -25.07 16.88 10.35
CA VAL A 268 -25.12 16.15 11.63
C VAL A 268 -24.83 17.10 12.80
N SER A 269 -25.86 17.56 13.51
CA SER A 269 -25.71 18.29 14.76
C SER A 269 -26.25 17.46 15.91
N CYS A 270 -25.39 17.00 16.81
CA CYS A 270 -25.79 16.26 17.99
C CYS A 270 -24.91 16.63 19.18
N SER A 271 -25.49 16.74 20.37
CA SER A 271 -24.76 16.90 21.63
C SER A 271 -24.94 15.66 22.48
N CYS A 272 -23.82 15.10 22.95
CA CYS A 272 -23.81 13.96 23.86
C CYS A 272 -23.35 14.40 25.26
N ILE A 273 -23.96 13.88 26.30
CA ILE A 273 -23.58 14.12 27.69
C ILE A 273 -22.72 12.93 28.15
N SER A 274 -21.84 13.13 29.13
CA SER A 274 -21.00 12.07 29.70
C SER A 274 -21.83 10.87 30.19
N SER A 275 -21.25 9.68 30.08
CA SER A 275 -21.84 8.41 30.56
C SER A 275 -23.18 8.05 29.92
N GLN A 276 -23.39 8.43 28.67
CA GLN A 276 -24.57 8.04 27.90
C GLN A 276 -24.25 6.87 26.93
N GLN A 277 -25.23 6.00 26.77
CA GLN A 277 -25.25 4.98 25.73
C GLN A 277 -26.08 5.49 24.55
N ILE A 278 -25.44 5.64 23.39
CA ILE A 278 -26.03 6.24 22.21
C ILE A 278 -26.01 5.22 21.08
N GLY A 279 -27.20 4.87 20.61
CA GLY A 279 -27.36 4.02 19.42
C GLY A 279 -27.38 4.84 18.14
N ILE A 280 -26.64 4.43 17.14
CA ILE A 280 -26.62 5.04 15.81
C ILE A 280 -27.19 4.01 14.84
N VAL A 281 -28.32 4.35 14.21
CA VAL A 281 -29.02 3.48 13.26
C VAL A 281 -29.26 4.18 11.95
N GLY A 282 -29.55 3.43 10.91
CA GLY A 282 -29.85 3.93 9.59
C GLY A 282 -29.63 2.86 8.52
N ARG A 283 -30.17 3.06 7.35
CA ARG A 283 -30.00 2.12 6.22
C ARG A 283 -28.53 2.01 5.80
N THR A 284 -28.20 0.94 5.08
CA THR A 284 -26.86 0.79 4.49
C THR A 284 -26.58 2.00 3.58
N GLY A 285 -25.39 2.61 3.73
CA GLY A 285 -25.03 3.83 3.01
C GLY A 285 -25.51 5.14 3.66
N ALA A 286 -26.17 5.11 4.83
CA ALA A 286 -26.62 6.31 5.54
C ALA A 286 -25.50 7.16 6.17
N GLY A 287 -24.22 6.71 6.13
CA GLY A 287 -23.09 7.45 6.68
C GLY A 287 -22.65 7.04 8.08
N LYS A 288 -23.19 5.93 8.64
CA LYS A 288 -22.87 5.48 10.00
C LYS A 288 -21.37 5.28 10.24
N SER A 289 -20.71 4.48 9.39
CA SER A 289 -19.26 4.23 9.53
C SER A 289 -18.41 5.46 9.19
N SER A 290 -18.91 6.38 8.35
CA SER A 290 -18.23 7.66 8.09
C SER A 290 -18.16 8.54 9.33
N LEU A 291 -19.17 8.47 10.21
CA LEU A 291 -19.16 9.19 11.47
C LEU A 291 -18.05 8.71 12.42
N THR A 292 -17.82 7.38 12.48
CA THR A 292 -16.70 6.83 13.28
C THR A 292 -15.36 7.22 12.68
N LEU A 293 -15.19 7.15 11.36
CA LEU A 293 -13.96 7.57 10.67
C LEU A 293 -13.62 9.05 10.96
N GLY A 294 -14.64 9.91 11.02
CA GLY A 294 -14.45 11.30 11.40
C GLY A 294 -14.11 11.52 12.86
N LEU A 295 -14.72 10.78 13.77
CA LEU A 295 -14.44 10.88 15.21
C LEU A 295 -12.97 10.53 15.52
N PHE A 296 -12.41 9.55 14.80
CA PHE A 296 -10.99 9.17 14.88
C PHE A 296 -10.07 10.03 14.02
N ARG A 297 -10.62 11.01 13.28
CA ARG A 297 -9.90 11.80 12.28
C ARG A 297 -9.10 10.91 11.32
N ILE A 298 -9.69 9.80 10.90
CA ILE A 298 -9.20 9.00 9.78
C ILE A 298 -9.54 9.74 8.48
N ASN A 299 -10.77 10.34 8.44
CA ASN A 299 -11.17 11.30 7.44
C ASN A 299 -11.27 12.68 8.10
N GLU A 300 -10.60 13.68 7.54
CA GLU A 300 -10.71 15.05 8.00
C GLU A 300 -12.05 15.66 7.55
N ALA A 301 -12.64 16.49 8.42
CA ALA A 301 -13.90 17.17 8.10
C ALA A 301 -13.67 18.20 6.97
N ALA A 302 -14.53 18.18 5.96
CA ALA A 302 -14.53 19.22 4.91
C ALA A 302 -15.08 20.54 5.46
N GLU A 303 -16.10 20.47 6.31
CA GLU A 303 -16.76 21.58 7.00
C GLU A 303 -17.17 21.17 8.40
N GLY A 304 -17.41 22.14 9.28
CA GLY A 304 -17.81 21.89 10.68
C GLY A 304 -16.67 21.52 11.62
N GLU A 305 -17.02 21.16 12.85
CA GLU A 305 -16.04 20.78 13.87
C GLU A 305 -16.62 19.73 14.82
N ILE A 306 -15.75 18.87 15.35
CA ILE A 306 -16.09 17.94 16.44
C ILE A 306 -15.39 18.41 17.70
N ILE A 307 -16.16 18.61 18.77
CA ILE A 307 -15.65 19.08 20.05
C ILE A 307 -15.84 17.99 21.09
N ILE A 308 -14.76 17.60 21.79
CA ILE A 308 -14.76 16.67 22.91
C ILE A 308 -14.23 17.42 24.13
N ASP A 309 -15.01 17.46 25.23
CA ASP A 309 -14.64 18.17 26.47
C ASP A 309 -14.25 19.65 26.25
N GLY A 310 -14.94 20.32 25.34
CA GLY A 310 -14.66 21.72 24.99
C GLY A 310 -13.45 21.94 24.09
N ILE A 311 -12.81 20.87 23.62
CA ILE A 311 -11.64 20.94 22.76
C ILE A 311 -12.00 20.43 21.36
N ASN A 312 -11.74 21.24 20.34
CA ASN A 312 -11.90 20.83 18.94
C ASN A 312 -10.85 19.77 18.61
N ILE A 313 -11.30 18.59 18.16
CA ILE A 313 -10.40 17.46 17.84
C ILE A 313 -9.40 17.77 16.72
N ALA A 314 -9.72 18.71 15.82
CA ALA A 314 -8.82 19.15 14.77
C ALA A 314 -7.55 19.86 15.31
N LYS A 315 -7.61 20.38 16.54
CA LYS A 315 -6.50 21.07 17.21
C LYS A 315 -5.63 20.15 18.08
N ILE A 316 -5.97 18.87 18.19
CA ILE A 316 -5.25 17.89 19.01
C ILE A 316 -4.38 17.02 18.10
N GLY A 317 -3.24 16.56 18.60
CA GLY A 317 -2.44 15.56 17.89
C GLY A 317 -3.21 14.24 17.71
N LEU A 318 -3.07 13.60 16.55
CA LEU A 318 -3.80 12.35 16.24
C LEU A 318 -3.52 11.24 17.27
N HIS A 319 -2.28 11.15 17.74
CA HIS A 319 -1.91 10.16 18.76
C HIS A 319 -2.66 10.40 20.06
N ASP A 320 -2.74 11.64 20.54
CA ASP A 320 -3.41 12.00 21.78
C ASP A 320 -4.92 11.75 21.68
N LEU A 321 -5.54 12.13 20.55
CA LEU A 321 -6.95 11.87 20.29
C LEU A 321 -7.24 10.37 20.30
N ARG A 322 -6.55 9.60 19.46
CA ARG A 322 -6.76 8.15 19.28
C ARG A 322 -6.40 7.33 20.50
N PHE A 323 -5.57 7.87 21.42
CA PHE A 323 -5.28 7.24 22.70
C PHE A 323 -6.46 7.34 23.67
N LYS A 324 -7.27 8.39 23.59
CA LYS A 324 -8.40 8.64 24.49
C LYS A 324 -9.73 7.98 24.06
N ILE A 325 -9.82 7.52 22.85
CA ILE A 325 -10.99 6.87 22.26
C ILE A 325 -10.65 5.42 21.94
N THR A 326 -11.55 4.50 22.25
CA THR A 326 -11.40 3.08 21.91
C THR A 326 -12.48 2.66 20.92
N ILE A 327 -12.12 1.83 19.95
CA ILE A 327 -13.05 1.21 19.00
C ILE A 327 -13.01 -0.31 19.11
N ILE A 328 -14.18 -0.94 19.07
CA ILE A 328 -14.33 -2.35 18.76
C ILE A 328 -14.89 -2.41 17.32
N PRO A 329 -14.06 -2.81 16.33
CA PRO A 329 -14.45 -2.76 14.93
C PRO A 329 -15.39 -3.92 14.55
N GLN A 330 -16.06 -3.78 13.41
CA GLN A 330 -16.89 -4.82 12.81
C GLN A 330 -16.09 -6.09 12.49
N ASP A 331 -14.94 -5.92 11.83
CA ASP A 331 -14.03 -7.02 11.51
C ASP A 331 -12.86 -7.03 12.52
N PRO A 332 -12.82 -8.04 13.40
CA PRO A 332 -11.77 -8.14 14.42
C PRO A 332 -10.45 -8.59 13.78
N ILE A 333 -9.50 -7.69 13.63
CA ILE A 333 -8.17 -7.97 13.06
C ILE A 333 -7.18 -8.29 14.17
N LEU A 334 -6.51 -9.43 14.04
CA LEU A 334 -5.36 -9.81 14.84
C LEU A 334 -4.11 -9.84 13.97
N PHE A 335 -2.98 -9.41 14.54
CA PHE A 335 -1.70 -9.46 13.89
C PHE A 335 -1.03 -10.83 14.15
N SER A 336 -0.24 -11.31 13.19
CA SER A 336 0.60 -12.47 13.39
C SER A 336 1.60 -12.22 14.53
N GLY A 337 1.71 -13.18 15.46
CA GLY A 337 2.52 -13.07 16.66
C GLY A 337 1.78 -13.56 17.90
N SER A 338 2.32 -13.32 19.10
CA SER A 338 1.73 -13.82 20.32
C SER A 338 0.38 -13.15 20.65
N LEU A 339 -0.50 -13.87 21.36
CA LEU A 339 -1.75 -13.33 21.87
C LEU A 339 -1.49 -12.15 22.82
N ARG A 340 -0.41 -12.21 23.63
CA ARG A 340 0.04 -11.12 24.50
C ARG A 340 0.34 -9.86 23.72
N MET A 341 1.11 -9.95 22.62
CA MET A 341 1.41 -8.83 21.71
C MET A 341 0.12 -8.25 21.09
N ASN A 342 -0.85 -9.11 20.78
CA ASN A 342 -2.14 -8.67 20.28
C ASN A 342 -2.99 -7.94 21.32
N LEU A 343 -2.90 -8.27 22.60
CA LEU A 343 -3.61 -7.61 23.69
C LEU A 343 -2.93 -6.31 24.11
N ASP A 344 -1.62 -6.33 24.24
CA ASP A 344 -0.78 -5.20 24.67
C ASP A 344 0.44 -5.01 23.74
N PRO A 345 0.27 -4.35 22.59
CA PRO A 345 1.35 -4.15 21.63
C PRO A 345 2.44 -3.19 22.11
N PHE A 346 2.22 -2.44 23.18
CA PHE A 346 3.14 -1.45 23.72
C PHE A 346 3.80 -1.88 25.04
N ASP A 347 3.48 -3.09 25.51
CA ASP A 347 4.04 -3.68 26.75
C ASP A 347 3.83 -2.79 27.98
N GLN A 348 2.63 -2.18 28.08
CA GLN A 348 2.28 -1.21 29.12
C GLN A 348 1.57 -1.83 30.34
N TYR A 349 1.05 -3.06 30.21
CA TYR A 349 0.24 -3.71 31.22
C TYR A 349 0.93 -4.95 31.79
N SER A 350 0.69 -5.22 33.09
CA SER A 350 1.15 -6.43 33.72
C SER A 350 0.38 -7.66 33.22
N ASP A 351 0.97 -8.85 33.35
CA ASP A 351 0.29 -10.09 33.00
C ASP A 351 -0.99 -10.28 33.83
N GLU A 352 -1.01 -9.79 35.09
CA GLU A 352 -2.19 -9.83 35.96
C GLU A 352 -3.34 -9.00 35.39
N ASP A 353 -3.06 -7.79 34.90
CA ASP A 353 -4.05 -6.93 34.24
C ASP A 353 -4.58 -7.59 32.96
N ILE A 354 -3.70 -8.20 32.19
CA ILE A 354 -4.09 -8.93 30.97
C ILE A 354 -4.99 -10.11 31.29
N TRP A 355 -4.65 -10.92 32.28
CA TRP A 355 -5.51 -12.04 32.72
C TRP A 355 -6.85 -11.58 33.26
N ARG A 356 -6.88 -10.46 33.99
CA ARG A 356 -8.11 -9.86 34.48
C ARG A 356 -9.00 -9.38 33.34
N SER A 357 -8.42 -8.74 32.31
CA SER A 357 -9.18 -8.32 31.13
C SER A 357 -9.74 -9.50 30.34
N LEU A 358 -8.99 -10.59 30.22
CA LEU A 358 -9.43 -11.84 29.60
C LEU A 358 -10.56 -12.52 30.41
N GLU A 359 -10.52 -12.43 31.74
CA GLU A 359 -11.58 -12.93 32.59
C GLU A 359 -12.88 -12.15 32.39
N LEU A 360 -12.81 -10.82 32.39
CA LEU A 360 -13.94 -9.94 32.11
C LEU A 360 -14.49 -10.10 30.67
N ALA A 361 -13.63 -10.42 29.71
CA ALA A 361 -14.02 -10.71 28.34
C ALA A 361 -14.45 -12.19 28.11
N HIS A 362 -14.58 -12.99 29.16
CA HIS A 362 -14.96 -14.42 29.12
C HIS A 362 -14.03 -15.31 28.29
N LEU A 363 -12.76 -14.90 28.06
CA LEU A 363 -11.74 -15.66 27.32
C LEU A 363 -10.76 -16.42 28.20
N LYS A 364 -10.74 -16.22 29.51
CA LYS A 364 -9.75 -16.80 30.44
C LYS A 364 -9.65 -18.33 30.31
N ASN A 365 -10.79 -19.02 30.30
CA ASN A 365 -10.82 -20.48 30.21
C ASN A 365 -10.26 -20.99 28.89
N PHE A 366 -10.61 -20.32 27.78
CA PHE A 366 -10.10 -20.66 26.45
C PHE A 366 -8.58 -20.45 26.39
N VAL A 367 -8.07 -19.27 26.76
CA VAL A 367 -6.64 -18.97 26.73
C VAL A 367 -5.85 -19.87 27.67
N SER A 368 -6.40 -20.23 28.84
CA SER A 368 -5.76 -21.17 29.78
C SER A 368 -5.66 -22.59 29.22
N SER A 369 -6.55 -22.99 28.32
CA SER A 369 -6.54 -24.31 27.67
C SER A 369 -5.52 -24.41 26.51
N LEU A 370 -5.02 -23.25 26.03
CA LEU A 370 -3.99 -23.23 24.97
C LEU A 370 -2.64 -23.66 25.53
N PRO A 371 -1.81 -24.39 24.76
CA PRO A 371 -0.50 -24.91 25.21
C PRO A 371 0.40 -23.81 25.73
N ASP A 372 0.50 -22.69 25.01
CA ASP A 372 1.39 -21.56 25.28
C ASP A 372 0.69 -20.38 25.95
N LYS A 373 -0.60 -20.51 26.31
CA LYS A 373 -1.40 -19.48 26.99
C LYS A 373 -1.29 -18.12 26.29
N LEU A 374 -0.77 -17.08 26.99
CA LEU A 374 -0.58 -15.72 26.45
C LEU A 374 0.45 -15.67 25.31
N ASN A 375 1.38 -16.62 25.24
CA ASN A 375 2.37 -16.69 24.19
C ASN A 375 1.91 -17.50 22.97
N HIS A 376 0.65 -18.00 22.98
CA HIS A 376 0.07 -18.67 21.83
C HIS A 376 0.15 -17.82 20.57
N GLU A 377 0.67 -18.38 19.47
CA GLU A 377 0.83 -17.70 18.20
C GLU A 377 -0.51 -17.54 17.47
N CYS A 378 -0.88 -16.30 17.17
CA CYS A 378 -1.95 -15.97 16.26
C CYS A 378 -1.45 -16.02 14.83
N ALA A 379 -2.15 -16.72 13.94
CA ALA A 379 -1.89 -16.72 12.51
C ALA A 379 -2.19 -15.34 11.89
N GLU A 380 -1.81 -15.13 10.64
CA GLU A 380 -2.14 -13.92 9.88
C GLU A 380 -3.67 -13.69 9.89
N GLY A 381 -4.09 -12.45 10.22
CA GLY A 381 -5.52 -12.13 10.41
C GLY A 381 -6.22 -12.85 11.57
N GLY A 382 -5.52 -13.67 12.36
CA GLY A 382 -6.10 -14.46 13.46
C GLY A 382 -6.94 -15.64 12.95
N GLU A 383 -6.66 -16.20 11.77
CA GLU A 383 -7.45 -17.27 11.15
C GLU A 383 -7.55 -18.56 11.98
N ASN A 384 -6.61 -18.77 12.90
CA ASN A 384 -6.63 -19.90 13.85
C ASN A 384 -7.59 -19.69 15.04
N LEU A 385 -8.25 -18.52 15.14
CA LEU A 385 -9.27 -18.22 16.13
C LEU A 385 -10.62 -18.01 15.45
N SER A 386 -11.70 -18.42 16.11
CA SER A 386 -13.06 -18.15 15.61
C SER A 386 -13.35 -16.65 15.58
N VAL A 387 -14.31 -16.21 14.75
CA VAL A 387 -14.71 -14.79 14.69
C VAL A 387 -15.15 -14.28 16.06
N GLY A 388 -15.93 -15.06 16.82
CA GLY A 388 -16.34 -14.70 18.18
C GLY A 388 -15.16 -14.56 19.14
N GLN A 389 -14.18 -15.47 19.09
CA GLN A 389 -12.97 -15.37 19.92
C GLN A 389 -12.15 -14.14 19.58
N ARG A 390 -11.99 -13.82 18.30
CA ARG A 390 -11.32 -12.59 17.85
C ARG A 390 -12.04 -11.33 18.38
N GLN A 391 -13.37 -11.34 18.35
CA GLN A 391 -14.17 -10.22 18.86
C GLN A 391 -14.00 -10.04 20.38
N LEU A 392 -13.98 -11.15 21.14
CA LEU A 392 -13.71 -11.12 22.57
C LEU A 392 -12.27 -10.64 22.88
N VAL A 393 -11.28 -10.92 22.01
CA VAL A 393 -9.92 -10.33 22.13
C VAL A 393 -9.97 -8.81 21.93
N CYS A 394 -10.76 -8.31 20.96
CA CYS A 394 -10.95 -6.87 20.79
C CYS A 394 -11.65 -6.23 22.00
N LEU A 395 -12.61 -6.93 22.63
CA LEU A 395 -13.21 -6.49 23.86
C LEU A 395 -12.20 -6.44 25.03
N ALA A 396 -11.33 -7.46 25.15
CA ALA A 396 -10.26 -7.47 26.16
C ALA A 396 -9.28 -6.30 25.96
N ARG A 397 -8.93 -5.96 24.71
CA ARG A 397 -8.14 -4.74 24.39
C ARG A 397 -8.84 -3.48 24.89
N ALA A 398 -10.16 -3.36 24.69
CA ALA A 398 -10.93 -2.20 25.13
C ALA A 398 -10.96 -2.09 26.65
N LEU A 399 -11.11 -3.20 27.36
CA LEU A 399 -11.09 -3.26 28.83
C LEU A 399 -9.71 -2.88 29.43
N LEU A 400 -8.61 -3.25 28.76
CA LEU A 400 -7.26 -2.85 29.18
C LEU A 400 -7.06 -1.34 29.07
N ARG A 401 -7.55 -0.72 27.97
CA ARG A 401 -7.31 0.71 27.70
C ARG A 401 -8.07 1.66 28.63
N LYS A 402 -9.15 1.25 29.26
CA LYS A 402 -9.96 2.04 30.21
C LYS A 402 -10.29 3.46 29.69
N SER A 403 -10.59 3.60 28.40
CA SER A 403 -10.94 4.88 27.80
C SER A 403 -12.34 5.32 28.22
N LYS A 404 -12.60 6.64 28.27
CA LYS A 404 -13.91 7.20 28.62
C LYS A 404 -14.89 7.23 27.44
N ILE A 405 -14.42 7.01 26.22
CA ILE A 405 -15.25 6.95 25.01
C ILE A 405 -15.00 5.61 24.33
N LEU A 406 -16.06 4.82 24.18
CA LEU A 406 -16.06 3.54 23.50
C LEU A 406 -16.95 3.63 22.26
N VAL A 407 -16.41 3.24 21.11
CA VAL A 407 -17.13 3.14 19.84
C VAL A 407 -17.27 1.68 19.47
N LEU A 408 -18.49 1.24 19.20
CA LEU A 408 -18.83 -0.10 18.74
C LEU A 408 -19.33 -0.01 17.30
N ASP A 409 -18.57 -0.53 16.35
CA ASP A 409 -18.96 -0.52 14.94
C ASP A 409 -19.45 -1.93 14.54
N GLU A 410 -20.78 -2.15 14.63
CA GLU A 410 -21.42 -3.42 14.29
C GLU A 410 -20.74 -4.66 14.92
N ALA A 411 -20.15 -4.48 16.10
CA ALA A 411 -19.21 -5.41 16.74
C ALA A 411 -19.74 -6.85 16.93
N THR A 412 -21.03 -7.08 16.77
CA THR A 412 -21.68 -8.39 16.99
C THR A 412 -22.42 -8.94 15.77
N ALA A 413 -22.28 -8.29 14.60
CA ALA A 413 -23.03 -8.68 13.40
C ALA A 413 -22.71 -10.11 12.92
N ALA A 414 -21.45 -10.52 13.04
CA ALA A 414 -20.94 -11.82 12.58
C ALA A 414 -20.73 -12.86 13.71
N VAL A 415 -21.26 -12.60 14.91
CA VAL A 415 -21.06 -13.41 16.11
C VAL A 415 -22.35 -14.16 16.47
N ASP A 416 -22.22 -15.34 17.05
CA ASP A 416 -23.35 -16.13 17.55
C ASP A 416 -24.07 -15.40 18.71
N LEU A 417 -25.33 -15.74 18.90
CA LEU A 417 -26.21 -15.08 19.89
C LEU A 417 -25.71 -15.19 21.33
N GLU A 418 -25.00 -16.26 21.69
CA GLU A 418 -24.47 -16.47 23.02
C GLU A 418 -23.29 -15.52 23.28
N THR A 419 -22.35 -15.46 22.35
CA THR A 419 -21.20 -14.53 22.42
C THR A 419 -21.67 -13.06 22.38
N ASP A 420 -22.68 -12.74 21.56
CA ASP A 420 -23.29 -11.40 21.53
C ASP A 420 -23.82 -10.97 22.91
N LYS A 421 -24.59 -11.84 23.56
CA LYS A 421 -25.10 -11.58 24.92
C LYS A 421 -23.97 -11.34 25.92
N LEU A 422 -22.89 -12.12 25.86
CA LEU A 422 -21.71 -11.94 26.71
C LEU A 422 -21.05 -10.58 26.48
N ILE A 423 -20.82 -10.20 25.21
CA ILE A 423 -20.24 -8.91 24.85
C ILE A 423 -21.13 -7.77 25.39
N GLN A 424 -22.45 -7.81 25.14
CA GLN A 424 -23.38 -6.78 25.57
C GLN A 424 -23.45 -6.67 27.11
N SER A 425 -23.47 -7.79 27.81
CA SER A 425 -23.49 -7.78 29.30
C SER A 425 -22.19 -7.19 29.87
N THR A 426 -21.05 -7.52 29.28
CA THR A 426 -19.76 -6.97 29.71
C THR A 426 -19.66 -5.46 29.42
N ILE A 427 -20.15 -5.01 28.27
CA ILE A 427 -20.16 -3.58 27.94
C ILE A 427 -21.02 -2.82 28.95
N ARG A 428 -22.23 -3.31 29.26
CA ARG A 428 -23.13 -2.65 30.24
C ARG A 428 -22.53 -2.56 31.65
N SER A 429 -21.82 -3.61 32.09
CA SER A 429 -21.28 -3.67 33.44
C SER A 429 -19.94 -2.93 33.60
N GLN A 430 -19.07 -3.01 32.61
CA GLN A 430 -17.70 -2.49 32.72
C GLN A 430 -17.53 -1.08 32.17
N PHE A 431 -18.43 -0.61 31.30
CA PHE A 431 -18.39 0.72 30.69
C PHE A 431 -19.54 1.63 31.08
N GLU A 432 -20.14 1.41 32.28
CA GLU A 432 -21.25 2.22 32.82
C GLU A 432 -20.88 3.70 32.95
N GLU A 433 -19.65 4.00 33.37
CA GLU A 433 -19.13 5.38 33.47
C GLU A 433 -18.61 5.96 32.15
N CYS A 434 -18.69 5.24 31.05
CA CYS A 434 -18.15 5.64 29.74
C CYS A 434 -19.26 6.13 28.80
N THR A 435 -18.93 7.01 27.89
CA THR A 435 -19.80 7.32 26.78
C THR A 435 -19.64 6.22 25.72
N VAL A 436 -20.71 5.50 25.44
CA VAL A 436 -20.71 4.39 24.48
C VAL A 436 -21.49 4.79 23.23
N LEU A 437 -20.83 4.79 22.09
CA LEU A 437 -21.41 5.03 20.76
C LEU A 437 -21.51 3.69 20.03
N THR A 438 -22.72 3.20 19.78
CA THR A 438 -22.93 1.92 19.12
C THR A 438 -23.57 2.10 17.76
N ILE A 439 -22.87 1.77 16.70
CA ILE A 439 -23.48 1.57 15.39
C ILE A 439 -24.16 0.20 15.42
N ALA A 440 -25.49 0.22 15.43
CA ALA A 440 -26.27 -0.99 15.58
C ALA A 440 -26.81 -1.49 14.23
N HIS A 441 -26.57 -2.76 13.97
CA HIS A 441 -27.24 -3.51 12.90
C HIS A 441 -28.52 -4.20 13.44
N ARG A 442 -28.48 -4.60 14.72
CA ARG A 442 -29.61 -5.23 15.40
C ARG A 442 -30.25 -4.22 16.34
N LEU A 443 -31.51 -3.84 16.08
CA LEU A 443 -32.23 -2.86 16.88
C LEU A 443 -32.43 -3.28 18.35
N ASN A 444 -32.57 -4.57 18.59
CA ASN A 444 -32.73 -5.14 19.94
C ASN A 444 -31.61 -4.72 20.90
N THR A 445 -30.42 -4.46 20.43
CA THR A 445 -29.25 -4.11 21.27
C THR A 445 -29.30 -2.71 21.82
N ILE A 446 -30.06 -1.81 21.18
CA ILE A 446 -30.09 -0.38 21.50
C ILE A 446 -31.44 0.06 22.12
N MET A 447 -32.39 -0.84 22.28
CA MET A 447 -33.72 -0.50 22.83
C MET A 447 -33.66 0.03 24.28
N ASP A 448 -32.64 -0.37 25.03
CA ASP A 448 -32.39 0.09 26.41
C ASP A 448 -31.43 1.29 26.48
N TYR A 449 -31.02 1.86 25.34
CA TYR A 449 -30.05 2.95 25.32
C TYR A 449 -30.69 4.28 25.71
N THR A 450 -29.86 5.19 26.21
CA THR A 450 -30.31 6.51 26.66
C THR A 450 -30.83 7.36 25.49
N ARG A 451 -30.22 7.20 24.30
CA ARG A 451 -30.54 7.98 23.10
C ARG A 451 -30.26 7.19 21.83
N VAL A 452 -31.07 7.41 20.82
CA VAL A 452 -30.88 6.86 19.47
C VAL A 452 -30.81 8.01 18.47
N LEU A 453 -29.87 7.92 17.55
CA LEU A 453 -29.68 8.79 16.39
C LEU A 453 -30.04 7.99 15.15
N VAL A 454 -30.99 8.48 14.37
CA VAL A 454 -31.33 7.88 13.07
C VAL A 454 -30.69 8.70 11.96
N LEU A 455 -29.83 8.04 11.20
CA LEU A 455 -29.10 8.62 10.07
C LEU A 455 -29.78 8.24 8.76
N GLU A 456 -29.98 9.22 7.90
CA GLU A 456 -30.37 9.04 6.50
C GLU A 456 -29.59 10.00 5.60
N ARG A 457 -28.91 9.46 4.56
CA ARG A 457 -28.12 10.24 3.59
C ARG A 457 -27.07 11.19 4.19
N GLY A 458 -26.50 10.82 5.32
CA GLY A 458 -25.50 11.63 6.02
C GLY A 458 -26.07 12.66 6.99
N GLU A 459 -27.40 12.73 7.17
CA GLU A 459 -28.07 13.65 8.11
C GLU A 459 -28.70 12.90 9.27
N VAL A 460 -28.78 13.53 10.45
CA VAL A 460 -29.57 13.03 11.57
C VAL A 460 -31.01 13.49 11.38
N VAL A 461 -31.87 12.55 11.02
CA VAL A 461 -33.30 12.85 10.78
C VAL A 461 -34.17 12.68 12.03
N GLU A 462 -33.79 11.80 12.95
CA GLU A 462 -34.49 11.58 14.23
C GLU A 462 -33.47 11.44 15.36
N CYS A 463 -33.80 12.00 16.52
CA CYS A 463 -32.95 11.94 17.72
C CYS A 463 -33.84 11.96 18.99
N GLY A 464 -33.82 10.88 19.73
CA GLY A 464 -34.65 10.77 20.97
C GLY A 464 -34.36 9.50 21.74
N THR A 465 -35.17 9.26 22.79
CA THR A 465 -35.17 7.95 23.46
C THR A 465 -35.85 6.91 22.57
N PRO A 466 -35.50 5.62 22.64
CA PRO A 466 -36.15 4.59 21.84
C PRO A 466 -37.68 4.62 21.94
N ASP A 467 -38.22 4.81 23.16
CA ASP A 467 -39.66 4.87 23.39
C ASP A 467 -40.33 6.07 22.72
N GLN A 468 -39.69 7.25 22.76
CA GLN A 468 -40.18 8.45 22.07
C GLN A 468 -40.25 8.24 20.55
N LEU A 469 -39.17 7.71 19.98
CA LEU A 469 -39.08 7.46 18.53
C LEU A 469 -40.07 6.40 18.02
N LEU A 470 -40.41 5.41 18.88
CA LEU A 470 -41.45 4.46 18.58
C LEU A 470 -42.86 5.11 18.58
N GLN A 471 -43.09 6.08 19.48
CA GLN A 471 -44.38 6.82 19.55
C GLN A 471 -44.56 7.78 18.36
N GLU A 472 -43.47 8.42 17.88
CA GLU A 472 -43.51 9.36 16.77
C GLU A 472 -43.80 8.69 15.42
N LYS A 473 -43.70 7.35 15.33
CA LYS A 473 -43.98 6.54 14.14
C LYS A 473 -43.18 6.97 12.89
N GLY A 474 -41.95 7.41 13.10
CA GLY A 474 -41.06 7.83 12.06
C GLY A 474 -40.24 6.69 11.39
N ILE A 475 -39.03 7.01 10.96
CA ILE A 475 -38.13 6.06 10.32
C ILE A 475 -37.69 4.96 11.29
N PHE A 476 -37.38 5.32 12.55
CA PHE A 476 -37.03 4.35 13.59
C PHE A 476 -38.14 3.33 13.82
N TYR A 477 -39.39 3.78 13.91
CA TYR A 477 -40.53 2.88 14.06
C TYR A 477 -40.70 1.93 12.87
N SER A 478 -40.49 2.45 11.63
CA SER A 478 -40.53 1.61 10.44
C SER A 478 -39.46 0.50 10.50
N MET A 479 -38.23 0.87 10.89
CA MET A 479 -37.12 -0.09 11.03
C MET A 479 -37.37 -1.11 12.14
N ALA A 480 -37.97 -0.69 13.26
CA ALA A 480 -38.32 -1.58 14.38
C ALA A 480 -39.38 -2.58 13.95
N LYS A 481 -40.43 -2.11 13.27
CA LYS A 481 -41.48 -2.97 12.72
C LYS A 481 -40.95 -3.98 11.70
N ASP A 482 -40.05 -3.57 10.81
CA ASP A 482 -39.41 -4.46 9.83
C ASP A 482 -38.52 -5.51 10.51
N SER A 483 -38.01 -5.22 11.71
CA SER A 483 -37.18 -6.13 12.53
C SER A 483 -38.01 -7.01 13.49
N GLY A 484 -39.33 -6.89 13.46
CA GLY A 484 -40.25 -7.69 14.29
C GLY A 484 -40.33 -7.25 15.76
N LEU A 485 -40.03 -5.98 16.05
CA LEU A 485 -40.11 -5.32 17.36
C LEU A 485 -41.41 -4.52 17.49
#